data_1275e63aed6e62135807849d887dbafb
#
_entry.id   1275e63aed6e62135807849d887dbafb
#
_cell.length_a   1.000
_cell.length_b   1.000
_cell.length_c   1.000
_cell.angle_alpha   90.00
_cell.angle_beta   90.00
_cell.angle_gamma   90.00
#
_symmetry.space_group_name_H-M   'P 1'
#
loop_
_entity.id
_entity.type
_entity.pdbx_description
1 polymer ?
#
loop_
_entity_poly.entity_id
_entity_poly.type
_entity_poly.pdbx_seq_one_letter_code
_entity_poly.pdbx_strand_id
1 'polypeptide(L)'
;MKVMVQSVNFNADKDLVFFVNEKLDSLERFYDRVVDAEVFLKVQKTSEKENKITEIKMNIPGSELMVKKQSKTFEEGVVLCVDSLKRQLLKSKEKSRSHQV
;
A
#
# COMPACT_ATOMS: atom_id res chain seq x y z
N MET A 1 -8.93 -9.00 -4.55
CA MET A 1 -8.37 -7.66 -4.84
C MET A 1 -7.43 -7.74 -6.02
N LYS A 2 -7.54 -6.80 -6.93
CA LYS A 2 -6.59 -6.69 -8.05
C LYS A 2 -5.45 -5.76 -7.65
N VAL A 3 -4.21 -6.23 -7.80
CA VAL A 3 -3.02 -5.45 -7.44
C VAL A 3 -2.18 -5.18 -8.68
N MET A 4 -1.85 -3.91 -8.90
CA MET A 4 -0.93 -3.50 -9.96
C MET A 4 0.31 -2.90 -9.33
N VAL A 5 1.49 -3.39 -9.71
CA VAL A 5 2.76 -2.88 -9.20
C VAL A 5 3.49 -2.22 -10.36
N GLN A 6 3.84 -0.94 -10.20
CA GLN A 6 4.62 -0.19 -11.17
C GLN A 6 5.92 0.27 -10.54
N SER A 7 7.03 0.05 -11.23
CA SER A 7 8.34 0.53 -10.81
C SER A 7 8.76 1.71 -11.69
N VAL A 8 9.33 2.74 -11.07
CA VAL A 8 9.76 3.97 -11.73
C VAL A 8 11.25 4.17 -11.49
N ASN A 9 12.02 4.32 -12.55
CA ASN A 9 13.48 4.49 -12.55
C ASN A 9 14.27 3.24 -12.14
N PHE A 10 13.63 2.07 -12.10
CA PHE A 10 14.28 0.78 -11.84
C PHE A 10 13.33 -0.35 -12.23
N ASN A 11 13.84 -1.57 -12.22
CA ASN A 11 13.01 -2.76 -12.44
C ASN A 11 12.89 -3.53 -11.15
N ALA A 12 11.65 -3.68 -10.65
CA ALA A 12 11.39 -4.48 -9.47
C ALA A 12 11.58 -5.96 -9.79
N ASP A 13 12.34 -6.68 -8.96
CA ASP A 13 12.53 -8.10 -9.15
C ASP A 13 11.32 -8.90 -8.65
N LYS A 14 11.32 -10.20 -8.96
CA LYS A 14 10.21 -11.08 -8.61
C LYS A 14 9.96 -11.16 -7.11
N ASP A 15 11.04 -11.16 -6.32
CA ASP A 15 10.96 -11.27 -4.87
C ASP A 15 10.29 -10.05 -4.26
N LEU A 16 10.63 -8.87 -4.78
CA LEU A 16 10.01 -7.63 -4.31
C LEU A 16 8.52 -7.59 -4.67
N VAL A 17 8.17 -7.95 -5.90
CA VAL A 17 6.77 -8.00 -6.34
C VAL A 17 5.98 -8.99 -5.49
N PHE A 18 6.55 -10.17 -5.23
CA PHE A 18 5.93 -11.17 -4.38
C PHE A 18 5.70 -10.64 -2.96
N PHE A 19 6.71 -9.97 -2.40
CA PHE A 19 6.61 -9.36 -1.07
C PHE A 19 5.47 -8.35 -1.00
N VAL A 20 5.36 -7.48 -2.02
CA VAL A 20 4.29 -6.49 -2.09
C VAL A 20 2.93 -7.18 -2.10
N ASN A 21 2.77 -8.20 -2.93
CA ASN A 21 1.50 -8.93 -3.04
C ASN A 21 1.14 -9.62 -1.73
N GLU A 22 2.10 -10.23 -1.04
CA GLU A 22 1.84 -10.87 0.25
C GLU A 22 1.36 -9.88 1.29
N LYS A 23 1.99 -8.71 1.36
CA LYS A 23 1.61 -7.69 2.34
C LYS A 23 0.22 -7.12 2.05
N LEU A 24 -0.12 -6.92 0.79
CA LEU A 24 -1.45 -6.46 0.42
C LEU A 24 -2.51 -7.53 0.65
N ASP A 25 -2.18 -8.80 0.43
CA ASP A 25 -3.09 -9.90 0.76
C ASP A 25 -3.48 -9.90 2.24
N SER A 26 -2.56 -9.52 3.11
CA SER A 26 -2.86 -9.42 4.53
C SER A 26 -3.92 -8.35 4.82
N LEU A 27 -3.92 -7.27 4.04
CA LEU A 27 -4.96 -6.23 4.15
C LEU A 27 -6.31 -6.75 3.67
N GLU A 28 -6.34 -7.52 2.60
CA GLU A 28 -7.58 -8.10 2.07
C GLU A 28 -8.21 -9.06 3.08
N ARG A 29 -7.39 -9.82 3.80
CA ARG A 29 -7.89 -10.69 4.87
C ARG A 29 -8.44 -9.90 6.05
N PHE A 30 -7.88 -8.72 6.30
CA PHE A 30 -8.34 -7.83 7.36
C PHE A 30 -9.62 -7.09 6.95
N TYR A 31 -9.72 -6.69 5.67
CA TYR A 31 -10.86 -5.92 5.14
C TYR A 31 -11.17 -6.45 3.74
N ASP A 32 -12.22 -7.24 3.63
CA ASP A 32 -12.55 -8.00 2.41
C ASP A 32 -13.25 -7.18 1.31
N ARG A 33 -13.49 -5.89 1.55
CA ARG A 33 -14.17 -5.02 0.59
C ARG A 33 -13.23 -4.24 -0.31
N VAL A 34 -11.93 -4.49 -0.23
CA VAL A 34 -10.96 -3.81 -1.10
C VAL A 34 -11.22 -4.20 -2.56
N VAL A 35 -11.39 -3.19 -3.41
CA VAL A 35 -11.65 -3.40 -4.84
C VAL A 35 -10.34 -3.67 -5.57
N ASP A 36 -9.40 -2.74 -5.48
CA ASP A 36 -8.09 -2.87 -6.11
C ASP A 36 -7.06 -2.00 -5.39
N ALA A 37 -5.80 -2.19 -5.76
CA ALA A 37 -4.70 -1.38 -5.25
C ALA A 37 -3.66 -1.17 -6.35
N GLU A 38 -3.14 0.04 -6.45
CA GLU A 38 -2.02 0.38 -7.30
C GLU A 38 -0.82 0.72 -6.42
N VAL A 39 0.30 0.06 -6.69
CA VAL A 39 1.54 0.28 -5.93
C VAL A 39 2.57 0.90 -6.86
N PHE A 40 3.12 2.03 -6.46
CA PHE A 40 4.18 2.70 -7.19
C PHE A 40 5.45 2.64 -6.35
N LEU A 41 6.48 2.04 -6.93
CA LEU A 41 7.81 1.92 -6.32
C LEU A 41 8.77 2.77 -7.13
N LYS A 42 9.35 3.78 -6.50
CA LYS A 42 10.19 4.75 -7.18
C LYS A 42 11.51 4.92 -6.46
N VAL A 43 12.60 4.91 -7.24
CA VAL A 43 13.92 5.31 -6.74
C VAL A 43 14.08 6.80 -7.02
N GLN A 44 14.25 7.59 -5.97
CA GLN A 44 14.47 9.01 -6.10
C GLN A 44 15.97 9.30 -6.23
N LYS A 45 16.34 10.11 -7.20
CA LYS A 45 17.73 10.52 -7.37
C LYS A 45 18.06 11.59 -6.33
N THR A 46 18.73 11.19 -5.26
CA THR A 46 19.13 12.08 -4.18
C THR A 46 20.36 11.49 -3.51
N SER A 47 21.13 12.33 -2.83
CA SER A 47 22.24 11.88 -2.00
C SER A 47 21.80 11.35 -0.65
N GLU A 48 20.52 11.46 -0.33
CA GLU A 48 19.97 10.96 0.92
C GLU A 48 19.91 9.43 0.93
N LYS A 49 20.07 8.85 2.13
CA LYS A 49 20.02 7.40 2.30
C LYS A 49 18.61 6.85 2.09
N GLU A 50 17.59 7.62 2.46
CA GLU A 50 16.21 7.23 2.28
C GLU A 50 15.73 7.70 0.90
N ASN A 51 16.03 6.91 -0.13
CA ASN A 51 15.75 7.25 -1.51
C ASN A 51 14.73 6.33 -2.19
N LYS A 52 14.11 5.44 -1.42
CA LYS A 52 13.07 4.56 -1.94
C LYS A 52 11.71 5.12 -1.56
N ILE A 53 10.86 5.36 -2.55
CA ILE A 53 9.52 5.89 -2.33
C ILE A 53 8.52 4.79 -2.65
N THR A 54 7.62 4.51 -1.70
CA THR A 54 6.51 3.59 -1.89
C THR A 54 5.22 4.40 -1.78
N GLU A 55 4.38 4.28 -2.79
CA GLU A 55 3.06 4.92 -2.81
C GLU A 55 2.03 3.85 -3.12
N ILE A 56 0.96 3.79 -2.33
CA ILE A 56 -0.14 2.84 -2.54
C ILE A 56 -1.44 3.61 -2.61
N LYS A 57 -2.18 3.35 -3.66
CA LYS A 57 -3.50 3.89 -3.90
C LYS A 57 -4.48 2.72 -3.87
N MET A 58 -5.43 2.75 -2.95
CA MET A 58 -6.33 1.64 -2.71
C MET A 58 -7.78 2.10 -2.83
N ASN A 59 -8.56 1.40 -3.64
CA ASN A 59 -9.98 1.68 -3.81
C ASN A 59 -10.81 0.74 -2.94
N ILE A 60 -11.68 1.34 -2.14
CA ILE A 60 -12.69 0.63 -1.37
C ILE A 60 -14.06 1.22 -1.73
N PRO A 61 -15.17 0.54 -1.44
CA PRO A 61 -16.49 1.07 -1.78
C PRO A 61 -16.70 2.49 -1.20
N GLY A 62 -16.96 3.42 -2.10
CA GLY A 62 -17.26 4.81 -1.73
C GLY A 62 -16.05 5.67 -1.35
N SER A 63 -14.82 5.15 -1.48
CA SER A 63 -13.64 5.91 -1.06
C SER A 63 -12.38 5.45 -1.74
N GLU A 64 -11.37 6.32 -1.73
CA GLU A 64 -10.02 6.00 -2.20
C GLU A 64 -9.04 6.35 -1.08
N LEU A 65 -8.18 5.39 -0.75
CA LEU A 65 -7.15 5.60 0.26
C LEU A 65 -5.80 5.77 -0.42
N MET A 66 -5.00 6.68 0.08
CA MET A 66 -3.65 6.90 -0.44
C MET A 66 -2.65 6.97 0.70
N VAL A 67 -1.48 6.39 0.48
CA VAL A 67 -0.37 6.47 1.42
C VAL A 67 0.93 6.53 0.64
N LYS A 68 1.87 7.32 1.15
CA LYS A 68 3.19 7.49 0.55
C LYS A 68 4.22 7.51 1.67
N LYS A 69 5.26 6.71 1.51
CA LYS A 69 6.36 6.64 2.49
C LYS A 69 7.69 6.67 1.76
N GLN A 70 8.67 7.29 2.39
CA GLN A 70 10.05 7.32 1.96
C GLN A 70 10.88 6.51 2.95
N SER A 71 11.75 5.63 2.44
CA SER A 71 12.50 4.71 3.30
C SER A 71 13.80 4.30 2.61
N LYS A 72 14.62 3.55 3.34
CA LYS A 72 15.90 3.05 2.83
C LYS A 72 15.70 1.85 1.89
N THR A 73 14.68 1.06 2.13
CA THR A 73 14.36 -0.10 1.32
C THR A 73 12.88 -0.08 0.94
N PHE A 74 12.53 -0.75 -0.16
CA PHE A 74 11.12 -0.86 -0.56
C PHE A 74 10.36 -1.75 0.41
N GLU A 75 10.98 -2.78 0.95
CA GLU A 75 10.34 -3.68 1.92
C GLU A 75 9.88 -2.90 3.15
N GLU A 76 10.74 -2.05 3.69
CA GLU A 76 10.39 -1.17 4.81
C GLU A 76 9.26 -0.23 4.43
N GLY A 77 9.35 0.40 3.25
CA GLY A 77 8.31 1.32 2.76
C GLY A 77 6.96 0.64 2.60
N VAL A 78 6.95 -0.58 2.06
CA VAL A 78 5.71 -1.35 1.89
C VAL A 78 5.09 -1.67 3.25
N VAL A 79 5.88 -2.10 4.22
CA VAL A 79 5.38 -2.40 5.57
C VAL A 79 4.76 -1.16 6.20
N LEU A 80 5.44 -0.02 6.10
CA LEU A 80 4.92 1.23 6.65
C LEU A 80 3.62 1.66 5.98
N CYS A 81 3.54 1.50 4.65
CA CYS A 81 2.33 1.81 3.90
C CYS A 81 1.17 0.90 4.30
N VAL A 82 1.43 -0.40 4.42
CA VAL A 82 0.40 -1.38 4.80
C VAL A 82 -0.12 -1.08 6.21
N ASP A 83 0.76 -0.76 7.15
CA ASP A 83 0.34 -0.40 8.51
C ASP A 83 -0.55 0.84 8.51
N SER A 84 -0.20 1.85 7.71
CA SER A 84 -1.01 3.06 7.59
C SER A 84 -2.38 2.76 6.98
N LEU A 85 -2.41 1.95 5.92
CA LEU A 85 -3.67 1.56 5.27
C LEU A 85 -4.54 0.75 6.22
N LYS A 86 -3.95 -0.13 7.02
CA LYS A 86 -4.69 -0.91 8.00
C LYS A 86 -5.42 -0.01 9.00
N ARG A 87 -4.76 1.04 9.47
CA ARG A 87 -5.39 2.01 10.37
C ARG A 87 -6.53 2.76 9.69
N GLN A 88 -6.35 3.13 8.42
CA GLN A 88 -7.40 3.81 7.65
C GLN A 88 -8.58 2.87 7.41
N LEU A 89 -8.32 1.61 7.09
CA LEU A 89 -9.38 0.60 6.91
C LEU A 89 -10.15 0.34 8.21
N LEU A 90 -9.45 0.33 9.34
CA LEU A 90 -10.09 0.17 10.64
C LEU A 90 -11.07 1.31 10.90
N LYS A 91 -10.70 2.54 10.60
CA LYS A 91 -11.60 3.68 10.72
C LYS A 91 -12.81 3.53 9.82
N SER A 92 -12.63 3.04 8.61
CA SER A 92 -13.75 2.79 7.67
C SER A 92 -14.70 1.72 8.21
N LYS A 93 -14.17 0.67 8.83
CA LYS A 93 -14.98 -0.37 9.46
C LYS A 93 -15.83 0.20 10.62
N GLU A 94 -15.22 1.02 11.45
CA GLU A 94 -15.89 1.66 12.59
C GLU A 94 -16.99 2.59 12.11
N LYS A 95 -16.74 3.37 11.07
CA LYS A 95 -17.76 4.25 10.47
C LYS A 95 -18.95 3.43 9.97
N SER A 96 -18.70 2.32 9.27
CA SER A 96 -19.76 1.45 8.78
C SER A 96 -20.61 0.91 9.92
N ARG A 97 -19.98 0.53 11.04
CA ARG A 97 -20.71 0.05 12.23
C ARG A 97 -21.58 1.13 12.84
N SER A 98 -21.08 2.37 12.92
CA SER A 98 -21.87 3.45 13.52
C SER A 98 -23.08 3.83 12.66
N HIS A 99 -23.06 3.55 11.37
CA HIS A 99 -24.19 3.79 10.48
C HIS A 99 -25.27 2.70 10.54
N GLN A 100 -24.99 1.60 11.17
CA GLN A 100 -25.92 0.46 11.28
C GLN A 100 -26.80 0.50 12.53
N VAL A 101 -26.67 1.52 13.34
CA VAL A 101 -27.45 1.66 14.57
C VAL A 101 -28.78 2.33 14.32
#